data_e0407803082badee9b48129bf9b9bf08
#
_entry.id   e0407803082badee9b48129bf9b9bf08
#
_cell.length_a   1.000
_cell.length_b   1.000
_cell.length_c   1.000
_cell.angle_alpha   90.00
_cell.angle_beta   90.00
_cell.angle_gamma   90.00
#
_symmetry.space_group_name_H-M   'P 1'
#
loop_
_entity.id
_entity.type
_entity.pdbx_description
1 polymer ?
#
loop_
_entity_poly.entity_id
_entity_poly.type
_entity_poly.pdbx_seq_one_letter_code
_entity_poly.pdbx_strand_id
1 'polypeptide(L)'
;MKLPETETITKTLYLLGALIVLFLVYKIMTGLGIIKSKKKEFAKIEKTEAVEDLRTSSYFNPDYCIQHTFAKIGNNAADLYAEQLRKAMRGVGTNEETIFTVFGSIKNKGNISEIANRYYLKFKRNLRTDILNELTDKEKVELNNLIKKLPVL
;
A
#
# COMPACT_ATOMS: atom_id res chain seq x y z
N MET A 1 -18.73 27.88 -50.89
CA MET A 1 -18.38 26.83 -49.92
C MET A 1 -17.39 25.90 -50.61
N LYS A 2 -16.08 25.92 -50.23
CA LYS A 2 -15.08 25.02 -50.82
C LYS A 2 -15.25 23.61 -50.23
N LEU A 3 -15.42 22.63 -51.12
CA LEU A 3 -15.41 21.22 -50.70
C LEU A 3 -14.01 20.83 -50.19
N PRO A 4 -13.90 20.05 -49.12
CA PRO A 4 -12.59 19.61 -48.62
C PRO A 4 -11.88 18.76 -49.66
N GLU A 5 -10.56 18.94 -49.79
CA GLU A 5 -9.73 18.23 -50.77
C GLU A 5 -9.85 16.71 -50.53
N THR A 6 -9.91 15.95 -51.63
CA THR A 6 -10.04 14.46 -51.59
C THR A 6 -9.01 13.79 -50.70
N GLU A 7 -7.80 14.34 -50.60
CA GLU A 7 -6.73 13.86 -49.74
C GLU A 7 -7.07 13.94 -48.24
N THR A 8 -7.73 15.02 -47.83
CA THR A 8 -8.17 15.21 -46.43
C THR A 8 -9.26 14.22 -46.04
N ILE A 9 -10.21 13.99 -46.96
CA ILE A 9 -11.30 12.99 -46.77
C ILE A 9 -10.70 11.60 -46.61
N THR A 10 -9.74 11.24 -47.46
CA THR A 10 -9.11 9.91 -47.43
C THR A 10 -8.33 9.69 -46.14
N LYS A 11 -7.55 10.66 -45.67
CA LYS A 11 -6.83 10.60 -44.40
C LYS A 11 -7.77 10.45 -43.20
N THR A 12 -8.88 11.19 -43.21
CA THR A 12 -9.89 11.10 -42.13
C THR A 12 -10.55 9.72 -42.11
N LEU A 13 -10.81 9.12 -43.26
CA LEU A 13 -11.40 7.78 -43.39
C LEU A 13 -10.45 6.70 -42.89
N TYR A 14 -9.15 6.80 -43.19
CA TYR A 14 -8.13 5.89 -42.63
C TYR A 14 -8.01 5.99 -41.12
N LEU A 15 -8.04 7.21 -40.55
CA LEU A 15 -8.00 7.41 -39.09
C LEU A 15 -9.23 6.78 -38.39
N LEU A 16 -10.42 7.01 -38.95
CA LEU A 16 -11.65 6.40 -38.46
C LEU A 16 -11.60 4.87 -38.52
N GLY A 17 -11.12 4.31 -39.65
CA GLY A 17 -10.92 2.87 -39.78
C GLY A 17 -9.95 2.29 -38.75
N ALA A 18 -8.81 2.96 -38.51
CA ALA A 18 -7.84 2.56 -37.50
C ALA A 18 -8.43 2.56 -36.09
N LEU A 19 -9.22 3.59 -35.74
CA LEU A 19 -9.90 3.65 -34.43
C LEU A 19 -10.92 2.53 -34.24
N ILE A 20 -11.68 2.20 -35.30
CA ILE A 20 -12.63 1.07 -35.25
C ILE A 20 -11.89 -0.24 -35.03
N VAL A 21 -10.79 -0.48 -35.74
CA VAL A 21 -9.97 -1.70 -35.55
C VAL A 21 -9.42 -1.79 -34.12
N LEU A 22 -8.86 -0.69 -33.59
CA LEU A 22 -8.37 -0.64 -32.20
C LEU A 22 -9.49 -0.91 -31.20
N PHE A 23 -10.68 -0.36 -31.42
CA PHE A 23 -11.84 -0.63 -30.56
C PHE A 23 -12.28 -2.09 -30.62
N LEU A 24 -12.29 -2.71 -31.79
CA LEU A 24 -12.63 -4.14 -31.93
C LEU A 24 -11.60 -5.03 -31.27
N VAL A 25 -10.31 -4.76 -31.43
CA VAL A 25 -9.23 -5.47 -30.74
C VAL A 25 -9.38 -5.34 -29.22
N TYR A 26 -9.65 -4.13 -28.71
CA TYR A 26 -9.92 -3.91 -27.29
C TYR A 26 -11.13 -4.73 -26.81
N LYS A 27 -12.23 -4.74 -27.56
CA LYS A 27 -13.43 -5.55 -27.23
C LYS A 27 -13.14 -7.05 -27.22
N ILE A 28 -12.37 -7.54 -28.18
CA ILE A 28 -11.97 -8.95 -28.23
C ILE A 28 -11.11 -9.29 -27.01
N MET A 29 -10.09 -8.50 -26.69
CA MET A 29 -9.22 -8.72 -25.53
C MET A 29 -9.98 -8.69 -24.20
N THR A 30 -10.96 -7.79 -24.06
CA THR A 30 -11.83 -7.74 -22.87
C THR A 30 -12.80 -8.93 -22.82
N GLY A 31 -13.36 -9.31 -23.97
CA GLY A 31 -14.27 -10.47 -24.09
C GLY A 31 -13.59 -11.80 -23.78
N LEU A 32 -12.36 -11.99 -24.22
CA LEU A 32 -11.53 -13.15 -23.87
C LEU A 32 -10.99 -13.14 -22.43
N GLY A 33 -11.27 -12.11 -21.66
CA GLY A 33 -10.84 -12.02 -20.27
C GLY A 33 -9.33 -11.74 -20.08
N ILE A 34 -8.57 -11.53 -21.16
CA ILE A 34 -7.11 -11.33 -21.12
C ILE A 34 -6.74 -10.12 -20.25
N ILE A 35 -7.45 -9.00 -20.42
CA ILE A 35 -7.20 -7.78 -19.63
C ILE A 35 -7.59 -7.99 -18.17
N LYS A 36 -8.69 -8.70 -17.90
CA LYS A 36 -9.13 -9.02 -16.53
C LYS A 36 -8.17 -10.00 -15.83
N SER A 37 -7.61 -10.95 -16.58
CA SER A 37 -6.64 -11.93 -16.08
C SER A 37 -5.35 -11.25 -15.64
N LYS A 38 -4.76 -10.38 -16.47
CA LYS A 38 -3.57 -9.60 -16.13
C LYS A 38 -3.78 -8.71 -14.91
N LYS A 39 -4.92 -8.01 -14.82
CA LYS A 39 -5.24 -7.17 -13.65
C LYS A 39 -5.31 -7.98 -12.35
N LYS A 40 -5.86 -9.19 -12.39
CA LYS A 40 -5.90 -10.08 -11.23
C LYS A 40 -4.51 -10.60 -10.85
N GLU A 41 -3.68 -10.88 -11.82
CA GLU A 41 -2.29 -11.32 -11.61
C GLU A 41 -1.44 -10.21 -10.99
N PHE A 42 -1.49 -8.99 -11.52
CA PHE A 42 -0.82 -7.83 -10.93
C PHE A 42 -1.28 -7.56 -9.49
N ALA A 43 -2.59 -7.58 -9.23
CA ALA A 43 -3.12 -7.41 -7.88
C ALA A 43 -2.67 -8.52 -6.92
N LYS A 44 -2.47 -9.76 -7.40
CA LYS A 44 -1.93 -10.86 -6.59
C LYS A 44 -0.46 -10.65 -6.28
N ILE A 45 0.34 -10.22 -7.25
CA ILE A 45 1.77 -9.91 -7.07
C ILE A 45 1.92 -8.76 -6.07
N GLU A 46 1.21 -7.66 -6.25
CA GLU A 46 1.24 -6.50 -5.33
C GLU A 46 0.92 -6.90 -3.88
N LYS A 47 -0.08 -7.76 -3.68
CA LYS A 47 -0.42 -8.28 -2.35
C LYS A 47 0.72 -9.10 -1.75
N THR A 48 1.32 -9.99 -2.54
CA THR A 48 2.40 -10.85 -2.06
C THR A 48 3.63 -10.03 -1.70
N GLU A 49 3.99 -9.06 -2.53
CA GLU A 49 5.10 -8.13 -2.28
C GLU A 49 4.85 -7.28 -1.03
N ALA A 50 3.65 -6.72 -0.87
CA ALA A 50 3.33 -5.89 0.29
C ALA A 50 3.40 -6.67 1.61
N VAL A 51 2.91 -7.90 1.63
CA VAL A 51 2.99 -8.77 2.81
C VAL A 51 4.44 -9.12 3.13
N GLU A 52 5.27 -9.42 2.12
CA GLU A 52 6.67 -9.73 2.31
C GLU A 52 7.47 -8.51 2.76
N ASP A 53 7.21 -7.33 2.20
CA ASP A 53 7.81 -6.07 2.64
C ASP A 53 7.53 -5.80 4.13
N LEU A 54 6.28 -5.95 4.56
CA LEU A 54 5.94 -5.79 5.98
C LEU A 54 6.61 -6.84 6.87
N ARG A 55 6.71 -8.09 6.37
CA ARG A 55 7.31 -9.21 7.10
C ARG A 55 8.81 -9.05 7.28
N THR A 56 9.51 -8.53 6.26
CA THR A 56 10.98 -8.42 6.23
C THR A 56 11.50 -7.05 6.68
N SER A 57 10.63 -6.02 6.74
CA SER A 57 11.01 -4.65 7.10
C SER A 57 11.76 -4.57 8.43
N SER A 58 12.97 -4.05 8.42
CA SER A 58 13.78 -3.82 9.62
C SER A 58 13.15 -2.80 10.59
N TYR A 59 12.30 -1.91 10.09
CA TYR A 59 11.66 -0.87 10.91
C TYR A 59 10.67 -1.41 11.95
N PHE A 60 10.18 -2.64 11.79
CA PHE A 60 9.40 -3.31 12.84
C PHE A 60 10.26 -4.04 13.88
N ASN A 61 11.59 -4.06 13.72
CA ASN A 61 12.48 -4.58 14.76
C ASN A 61 12.54 -3.57 15.92
N PRO A 62 12.19 -3.98 17.15
CA PRO A 62 12.28 -3.11 18.34
C PRO A 62 13.67 -2.51 18.59
N ASP A 63 14.73 -3.19 18.19
CA ASP A 63 16.11 -2.75 18.43
C ASP A 63 16.61 -1.75 17.38
N TYR A 64 15.93 -1.60 16.24
CA TYR A 64 16.34 -0.66 15.20
C TYR A 64 16.44 0.76 15.73
N CYS A 65 15.49 1.22 16.57
CA CYS A 65 15.48 2.55 17.16
C CYS A 65 16.64 2.80 18.16
N ILE A 66 17.28 1.74 18.65
CA ILE A 66 18.44 1.83 19.55
C ILE A 66 19.72 1.94 18.73
N GLN A 67 19.77 1.27 17.59
CA GLN A 67 20.96 1.12 16.74
C GLN A 67 21.13 2.28 15.73
N HIS A 68 20.06 3.04 15.45
CA HIS A 68 20.05 4.06 14.40
C HIS A 68 19.63 5.42 14.94
N THR A 69 20.21 6.47 14.32
CA THR A 69 19.89 7.88 14.65
C THR A 69 18.85 8.41 13.66
N PHE A 70 17.76 8.94 14.16
CA PHE A 70 16.69 9.60 13.41
C PHE A 70 15.88 10.53 14.34
N ALA A 71 14.98 11.34 13.77
CA ALA A 71 14.09 12.19 14.56
C ALA A 71 13.06 11.34 15.33
N LYS A 72 13.29 11.18 16.64
CA LYS A 72 12.43 10.36 17.52
C LYS A 72 11.14 11.10 17.89
N ILE A 73 10.05 10.33 18.05
CA ILE A 73 8.78 10.87 18.59
C ILE A 73 8.79 10.97 20.12
N GLY A 74 9.71 10.27 20.75
CA GLY A 74 9.85 10.23 22.22
C GLY A 74 8.97 9.17 22.89
N ASN A 75 9.41 8.76 24.08
CA ASN A 75 8.82 7.63 24.79
C ASN A 75 7.31 7.78 25.05
N ASN A 76 6.85 8.96 25.46
CA ASN A 76 5.45 9.19 25.80
C ASN A 76 4.54 9.04 24.56
N ALA A 77 4.94 9.58 23.43
CA ALA A 77 4.18 9.43 22.18
C ALA A 77 4.22 8.00 21.67
N ALA A 78 5.39 7.36 21.73
CA ALA A 78 5.53 5.94 21.34
C ALA A 78 4.70 5.01 22.23
N ASP A 79 4.62 5.30 23.54
CA ASP A 79 3.75 4.57 24.47
C ASP A 79 2.28 4.72 24.13
N LEU A 80 1.84 5.96 23.86
CA LEU A 80 0.46 6.24 23.46
C LEU A 80 0.09 5.48 22.17
N TYR A 81 0.94 5.54 21.15
CA TYR A 81 0.72 4.83 19.90
C TYR A 81 0.71 3.31 20.07
N ALA A 82 1.61 2.77 20.89
CA ALA A 82 1.62 1.35 21.23
C ALA A 82 0.31 0.90 21.92
N GLU A 83 -0.21 1.72 22.82
CA GLU A 83 -1.51 1.46 23.49
C GLU A 83 -2.69 1.53 22.53
N GLN A 84 -2.72 2.55 21.66
CA GLN A 84 -3.76 2.70 20.63
C GLN A 84 -3.76 1.49 19.69
N LEU A 85 -2.59 1.08 19.18
CA LEU A 85 -2.45 -0.10 18.33
C LEU A 85 -2.89 -1.38 19.07
N ARG A 86 -2.47 -1.55 20.33
CA ARG A 86 -2.90 -2.71 21.13
C ARG A 86 -4.40 -2.75 21.31
N LYS A 87 -5.03 -1.61 21.59
CA LYS A 87 -6.48 -1.50 21.75
C LYS A 87 -7.20 -1.79 20.43
N ALA A 88 -6.68 -1.28 19.32
CA ALA A 88 -7.25 -1.47 17.98
C ALA A 88 -7.24 -2.94 17.53
N MET A 89 -6.22 -3.70 17.97
CA MET A 89 -6.01 -5.12 17.62
C MET A 89 -6.45 -6.09 18.73
N ARG A 90 -7.16 -5.63 19.75
CA ARG A 90 -7.58 -6.48 20.86
C ARG A 90 -9.09 -6.67 20.85
N GLY A 91 -9.53 -7.92 20.84
CA GLY A 91 -10.95 -8.26 21.02
C GLY A 91 -11.56 -8.88 19.77
N VAL A 92 -12.86 -8.72 19.62
CA VAL A 92 -13.60 -9.18 18.43
C VAL A 92 -13.66 -8.04 17.42
N GLY A 93 -13.03 -8.26 16.28
CA GLY A 93 -12.88 -7.24 15.23
C GLY A 93 -11.66 -6.34 15.45
N THR A 94 -11.14 -5.82 14.38
CA THR A 94 -9.99 -4.91 14.34
C THR A 94 -10.49 -3.50 14.05
N ASN A 95 -9.90 -2.49 14.69
CA ASN A 95 -10.15 -1.08 14.34
C ASN A 95 -9.04 -0.59 13.40
N GLU A 96 -9.22 -0.83 12.11
CA GLU A 96 -8.24 -0.51 11.07
C GLU A 96 -8.00 0.99 10.98
N GLU A 97 -9.04 1.81 11.16
CA GLU A 97 -8.94 3.27 11.12
C GLU A 97 -7.93 3.78 12.15
N THR A 98 -7.96 3.23 13.39
CA THR A 98 -6.98 3.58 14.41
C THR A 98 -5.56 3.16 14.00
N ILE A 99 -5.40 1.98 13.40
CA ILE A 99 -4.09 1.53 12.91
C ILE A 99 -3.55 2.49 11.86
N PHE A 100 -4.34 2.81 10.83
CA PHE A 100 -3.94 3.74 9.78
C PHE A 100 -3.69 5.16 10.29
N THR A 101 -4.47 5.63 11.27
CA THR A 101 -4.28 6.93 11.91
C THR A 101 -2.92 7.00 12.62
N VAL A 102 -2.56 5.98 13.38
CA VAL A 102 -1.25 5.93 14.05
C VAL A 102 -0.11 5.95 13.03
N PHE A 103 -0.15 5.08 12.01
CA PHE A 103 0.89 5.04 10.98
C PHE A 103 0.92 6.29 10.09
N GLY A 104 -0.21 6.96 9.91
CA GLY A 104 -0.30 8.25 9.21
C GLY A 104 0.24 9.44 10.02
N SER A 105 0.32 9.30 11.34
CA SER A 105 0.78 10.37 12.24
C SER A 105 2.30 10.38 12.49
N ILE A 106 3.01 9.30 12.15
CA ILE A 106 4.46 9.20 12.31
C ILE A 106 5.21 9.89 11.17
N LYS A 107 6.40 10.39 11.46
CA LYS A 107 7.14 11.26 10.53
C LYS A 107 8.21 10.55 9.70
N ASN A 108 8.72 9.43 10.18
CA ASN A 108 9.73 8.63 9.51
C ASN A 108 9.62 7.15 9.87
N LYS A 109 10.28 6.31 9.09
CA LYS A 109 10.25 4.85 9.30
C LYS A 109 10.84 4.40 10.63
N GLY A 110 11.84 5.13 11.17
CA GLY A 110 12.44 4.82 12.46
C GLY A 110 11.44 4.90 13.62
N ASN A 111 10.42 5.77 13.52
CA ASN A 111 9.38 5.87 14.54
C ASN A 111 8.55 4.58 14.67
N ILE A 112 8.46 3.77 13.63
CA ILE A 112 7.81 2.45 13.69
C ILE A 112 8.55 1.56 14.72
N SER A 113 9.88 1.60 14.70
CA SER A 113 10.69 0.83 15.64
C SER A 113 10.56 1.34 17.09
N GLU A 114 10.44 2.66 17.30
CA GLU A 114 10.16 3.19 18.65
C GLU A 114 8.84 2.64 19.19
N ILE A 115 7.78 2.67 18.36
CA ILE A 115 6.47 2.13 18.73
C ILE A 115 6.56 0.61 18.96
N ALA A 116 7.26 -0.12 18.08
CA ALA A 116 7.44 -1.57 18.22
C ALA A 116 8.21 -1.93 19.50
N ASN A 117 9.22 -1.14 19.87
CA ASN A 117 9.97 -1.30 21.13
C ASN A 117 9.04 -1.10 22.34
N ARG A 118 8.28 0.01 22.36
CA ARG A 118 7.32 0.27 23.45
C ARG A 118 6.22 -0.77 23.52
N TYR A 119 5.73 -1.23 22.38
CA TYR A 119 4.74 -2.30 22.30
C TYR A 119 5.26 -3.60 22.90
N TYR A 120 6.50 -3.99 22.57
CA TYR A 120 7.13 -5.17 23.16
C TYR A 120 7.37 -5.01 24.67
N LEU A 121 7.89 -3.87 25.12
CA LEU A 121 8.15 -3.63 26.53
C LEU A 121 6.87 -3.70 27.38
N LYS A 122 5.77 -3.12 26.88
CA LYS A 122 4.49 -3.05 27.63
C LYS A 122 3.69 -4.35 27.56
N PHE A 123 3.62 -4.98 26.39
CA PHE A 123 2.69 -6.08 26.15
C PHE A 123 3.35 -7.44 25.95
N LYS A 124 4.68 -7.50 25.87
CA LYS A 124 5.48 -8.70 25.56
C LYS A 124 5.04 -9.39 24.26
N ARG A 125 4.62 -8.59 23.29
CA ARG A 125 4.13 -9.02 21.98
C ARG A 125 4.90 -8.34 20.86
N ASN A 126 4.95 -8.99 19.73
CA ASN A 126 5.59 -8.42 18.53
C ASN A 126 4.55 -7.67 17.70
N LEU A 127 4.75 -6.34 17.54
CA LEU A 127 3.82 -5.47 16.82
C LEU A 127 3.62 -5.92 15.37
N ARG A 128 4.69 -6.32 14.67
CA ARG A 128 4.61 -6.82 13.28
C ARG A 128 3.70 -8.04 13.19
N THR A 129 3.91 -9.00 14.07
CA THR A 129 3.12 -10.24 14.09
C THR A 129 1.65 -9.95 14.32
N ASP A 130 1.35 -9.06 15.27
CA ASP A 130 -0.04 -8.69 15.55
C ASP A 130 -0.68 -8.01 14.34
N ILE A 131 -0.01 -7.04 13.71
CA ILE A 131 -0.51 -6.38 12.49
C ILE A 131 -0.74 -7.38 11.35
N LEU A 132 0.20 -8.29 11.11
CA LEU A 132 0.07 -9.27 10.03
C LEU A 132 -1.07 -10.27 10.26
N ASN A 133 -1.43 -10.54 11.51
CA ASN A 133 -2.53 -11.43 11.86
C ASN A 133 -3.89 -10.75 11.82
N GLU A 134 -3.95 -9.46 12.14
CA GLU A 134 -5.19 -8.70 12.27
C GLU A 134 -5.67 -8.07 10.94
N LEU A 135 -4.75 -7.65 10.08
CA LEU A 135 -5.10 -7.00 8.82
C LEU A 135 -5.37 -8.01 7.70
N THR A 136 -6.37 -7.73 6.88
CA THR A 136 -6.59 -8.42 5.60
C THR A 136 -5.48 -8.09 4.60
N ASP A 137 -5.35 -8.88 3.54
CA ASP A 137 -4.31 -8.63 2.52
C ASP A 137 -4.46 -7.26 1.83
N LYS A 138 -5.69 -6.77 1.65
CA LYS A 138 -5.93 -5.44 1.10
C LYS A 138 -5.40 -4.35 2.03
N GLU A 139 -5.67 -4.46 3.31
CA GLU A 139 -5.22 -3.51 4.32
C GLU A 139 -3.70 -3.56 4.51
N LYS A 140 -3.07 -4.74 4.38
CA LYS A 140 -1.62 -4.87 4.37
C LYS A 140 -0.99 -4.11 3.19
N VAL A 141 -1.58 -4.18 2.00
CA VAL A 141 -1.14 -3.38 0.83
C VAL A 141 -1.25 -1.89 1.14
N GLU A 142 -2.38 -1.46 1.70
CA GLU A 142 -2.61 -0.06 2.05
C GLU A 142 -1.61 0.44 3.10
N LEU A 143 -1.40 -0.32 4.17
CA LEU A 143 -0.42 -0.02 5.20
C LEU A 143 1.00 0.05 4.64
N ASN A 144 1.39 -0.92 3.81
CA ASN A 144 2.71 -0.94 3.18
C ASN A 144 2.93 0.29 2.28
N ASN A 145 1.92 0.68 1.50
CA ASN A 145 1.97 1.87 0.67
C ASN A 145 2.08 3.17 1.49
N LEU A 146 1.45 3.22 2.66
CA LEU A 146 1.60 4.32 3.59
C LEU A 146 3.03 4.38 4.15
N ILE A 147 3.57 3.24 4.62
CA ILE A 147 4.93 3.15 5.16
C ILE A 147 5.99 3.47 4.10
N LYS A 148 5.81 3.04 2.83
CA LYS A 148 6.74 3.35 1.74
C LYS A 148 6.91 4.85 1.50
N LYS A 149 5.87 5.65 1.75
CA LYS A 149 5.91 7.12 1.59
C LYS A 149 6.66 7.84 2.71
N LEU A 150 6.86 7.19 3.84
CA LEU A 150 7.61 7.79 4.96
C LEU A 150 9.09 7.90 4.60
N PRO A 151 9.76 9.02 4.95
CA PRO A 151 11.20 9.12 4.83
C PRO A 151 11.90 8.09 5.72
N VAL A 152 13.11 7.73 5.34
CA VAL A 152 13.93 6.75 6.10
C VAL A 152 14.47 7.40 7.39
N LEU A 153 14.90 8.66 7.29
CA LEU A 153 15.51 9.45 8.37
C LEU A 153 14.81 10.81 8.50
#